data_79b2ac195047c894aa6dd6bafa7bcd8f
#
_entry.id   79b2ac195047c894aa6dd6bafa7bcd8f
#
_cell.length_a   1.000
_cell.length_b   1.000
_cell.length_c   1.000
_cell.angle_alpha   90.00
_cell.angle_beta   90.00
_cell.angle_gamma   90.00
#
_symmetry.space_group_name_H-M   'P 1'
#
loop_
_entity.id
_entity.type
_entity.pdbx_description
1 polymer ?
#
loop_
_entity_poly.entity_id
_entity_poly.type
_entity_poly.pdbx_seq_one_letter_code
_entity_poly.pdbx_strand_id
1 'polypeptide(L)'
;SPNMPVAAGIVMVTGNCSDGGSGNYSSTESSTASPASNGDGISIALTNTLRGQGNTQSMNDVAVLTFDFIPSGEEVSFKYSFASEEYPNYVCSSFNDVFGFYISGPYDENGALDASEGVPYMYRNIAIIPGTTSPVTINTVNNGVSAGGASNCDLTNTQYFRMNANNNCKMNGYTTELETERVYVVPCKKYKLELAICDVGDETHSSAVYLAANSFRIDEFALSHPEAARGVENPNRFTKGCSHYDL
;
A
#
# COMPACT_ATOMS: atom_id res chain seq x y z
N SER A 1 -17.03 -1.81 -13.36
CA SER A 1 -17.59 -0.50 -13.77
C SER A 1 -16.44 0.36 -14.33
N PRO A 2 -16.61 1.04 -15.49
CA PRO A 2 -15.52 1.83 -16.11
C PRO A 2 -15.09 3.05 -15.28
N ASN A 3 -15.74 3.28 -14.15
CA ASN A 3 -15.56 4.48 -13.33
C ASN A 3 -15.07 4.20 -11.91
N MET A 4 -14.81 2.96 -11.55
CA MET A 4 -14.16 2.62 -10.27
C MET A 4 -12.66 2.91 -10.35
N PRO A 5 -11.99 3.18 -9.23
CA PRO A 5 -10.55 3.40 -9.18
C PRO A 5 -9.72 2.30 -9.85
N VAL A 6 -10.22 1.05 -9.81
CA VAL A 6 -9.69 -0.10 -10.56
C VAL A 6 -10.83 -0.84 -11.28
N ALA A 7 -10.54 -1.47 -12.41
CA ALA A 7 -11.57 -2.14 -13.23
C ALA A 7 -12.16 -3.38 -12.54
N ALA A 8 -11.34 -4.14 -11.82
CA ALA A 8 -11.70 -5.31 -11.02
C ALA A 8 -10.62 -5.55 -9.96
N GLY A 9 -10.98 -6.15 -8.83
CA GLY A 9 -10.02 -6.40 -7.77
C GLY A 9 -10.63 -6.70 -6.43
N ILE A 10 -9.84 -6.49 -5.40
CA ILE A 10 -10.22 -6.58 -3.99
C ILE A 10 -10.17 -5.16 -3.43
N VAL A 11 -11.08 -4.83 -2.53
CA VAL A 11 -11.06 -3.58 -1.77
C VAL A 11 -10.88 -3.90 -0.29
N MET A 12 -10.01 -3.14 0.36
CA MET A 12 -9.90 -3.05 1.82
C MET A 12 -10.40 -1.67 2.23
N VAL A 13 -11.14 -1.60 3.32
CA VAL A 13 -11.78 -0.37 3.80
C VAL A 13 -11.61 -0.29 5.31
N THR A 14 -11.40 0.89 5.85
CA THR A 14 -11.35 1.13 7.29
C THR A 14 -12.75 1.04 7.93
N GLY A 15 -13.78 1.40 7.18
CA GLY A 15 -15.18 1.31 7.62
C GLY A 15 -15.91 0.07 7.13
N ASN A 16 -17.17 0.26 6.75
CA ASN A 16 -18.03 -0.79 6.27
C ASN A 16 -17.61 -1.27 4.87
N CYS A 17 -17.63 -2.57 4.59
CA CYS A 17 -17.30 -3.10 3.25
C CYS A 17 -18.15 -2.50 2.12
N SER A 18 -19.36 -2.01 2.43
CA SER A 18 -20.22 -1.29 1.47
C SER A 18 -19.63 0.04 1.02
N ASP A 19 -18.72 0.64 1.79
CA ASP A 19 -18.15 1.98 1.52
C ASP A 19 -17.12 1.94 0.41
N GLY A 20 -16.43 0.82 0.24
CA GLY A 20 -15.59 0.56 -0.92
C GLY A 20 -16.34 0.26 -2.22
N GLY A 21 -17.66 0.13 -2.18
CA GLY A 21 -18.50 -0.22 -3.33
C GLY A 21 -18.89 0.97 -4.21
N SER A 22 -19.64 0.66 -5.30
CA SER A 22 -20.30 1.68 -6.12
C SER A 22 -21.51 2.25 -5.37
N GLY A 23 -21.74 3.55 -5.46
CA GLY A 23 -22.89 4.21 -4.83
C GLY A 23 -22.63 5.70 -4.61
N ASN A 24 -23.67 6.36 -4.10
CA ASN A 24 -23.54 7.77 -3.75
C ASN A 24 -22.79 7.91 -2.42
N TYR A 25 -21.98 8.90 -2.36
CA TYR A 25 -21.31 9.37 -1.16
C TYR A 25 -22.29 9.62 0.00
N SER A 26 -21.90 9.18 1.19
CA SER A 26 -22.53 9.57 2.45
C SER A 26 -21.50 10.23 3.36
N SER A 27 -21.71 11.48 3.75
CA SER A 27 -20.79 12.27 4.54
C SER A 27 -20.76 11.94 6.04
N THR A 28 -21.38 10.86 6.48
CA THR A 28 -21.66 10.64 7.91
C THR A 28 -21.54 9.18 8.35
N GLU A 29 -20.75 8.37 7.67
CA GLU A 29 -20.55 7.01 8.15
C GLU A 29 -19.38 6.98 9.14
N SER A 30 -19.72 6.84 10.43
CA SER A 30 -18.74 6.46 11.45
C SER A 30 -18.66 4.94 11.48
N SER A 31 -17.47 4.40 11.38
CA SER A 31 -17.21 3.00 11.68
C SER A 31 -17.07 2.81 13.19
N THR A 32 -17.31 1.60 13.66
CA THR A 32 -17.08 1.25 15.07
C THR A 32 -15.61 0.94 15.27
N ALA A 33 -14.94 1.76 16.08
CA ALA A 33 -13.52 1.64 16.36
C ALA A 33 -13.08 0.23 16.78
N SER A 34 -12.14 -0.31 16.05
CA SER A 34 -11.22 -1.32 16.58
C SER A 34 -9.88 -0.65 16.79
N PRO A 35 -9.46 -0.40 18.02
CA PRO A 35 -8.15 0.18 18.26
C PRO A 35 -7.10 -0.74 17.62
N ALA A 36 -6.14 -0.13 16.93
CA ALA A 36 -4.98 -0.86 16.44
C ALA A 36 -4.39 -1.65 17.60
N SER A 37 -4.19 -2.96 17.42
CA SER A 37 -3.53 -3.77 18.42
C SER A 37 -2.11 -3.22 18.58
N ASN A 38 -1.84 -2.58 19.71
CA ASN A 38 -0.55 -1.99 19.98
C ASN A 38 0.45 -3.12 20.25
N GLY A 39 1.40 -3.31 19.35
CA GLY A 39 2.59 -4.11 19.61
C GLY A 39 2.90 -5.24 18.63
N ASP A 40 2.06 -5.53 17.64
CA ASP A 40 2.45 -6.39 16.54
C ASP A 40 3.31 -5.63 15.49
N GLY A 41 4.05 -6.38 14.68
CA GLY A 41 5.00 -5.79 13.73
C GLY A 41 4.33 -4.90 12.70
N ILE A 42 3.12 -5.23 12.25
CA ILE A 42 2.38 -4.44 11.24
C ILE A 42 1.88 -3.12 11.82
N SER A 43 1.37 -3.11 13.04
CA SER A 43 0.96 -1.87 13.73
C SER A 43 2.14 -0.93 13.97
N ILE A 44 3.32 -1.48 14.30
CA ILE A 44 4.56 -0.72 14.41
C ILE A 44 4.96 -0.13 13.06
N ALA A 45 4.91 -0.93 11.98
CA ALA A 45 5.28 -0.49 10.64
C ALA A 45 4.36 0.63 10.14
N LEU A 46 3.05 0.49 10.35
CA LEU A 46 2.06 1.50 9.99
C LEU A 46 2.27 2.79 10.81
N THR A 47 2.50 2.66 12.12
CA THR A 47 2.85 3.78 13.00
C THR A 47 4.11 4.49 12.50
N ASN A 48 5.16 3.77 12.12
CA ASN A 48 6.39 4.38 11.61
C ASN A 48 6.16 5.11 10.29
N THR A 49 5.30 4.59 9.41
CA THR A 49 4.90 5.27 8.17
C THR A 49 4.22 6.60 8.49
N LEU A 50 3.29 6.61 9.44
CA LEU A 50 2.59 7.80 9.90
C LEU A 50 3.55 8.82 10.55
N ARG A 51 4.41 8.36 11.47
CA ARG A 51 5.43 9.20 12.14
C ARG A 51 6.43 9.79 11.15
N GLY A 52 6.79 9.05 10.11
CA GLY A 52 7.64 9.54 9.02
C GLY A 52 7.03 10.73 8.26
N GLN A 53 5.70 10.90 8.32
CA GLN A 53 4.97 12.07 7.81
C GLN A 53 4.84 13.20 8.85
N GLY A 54 5.46 13.08 10.01
CA GLY A 54 5.32 14.05 11.11
C GLY A 54 3.97 14.01 11.83
N ASN A 55 3.12 13.03 11.54
CA ASN A 55 1.81 12.88 12.17
C ASN A 55 1.92 12.08 13.47
N THR A 56 1.28 12.56 14.54
CA THR A 56 1.31 11.95 15.87
C THR A 56 -0.05 11.49 16.38
N GLN A 57 -1.07 11.55 15.55
CA GLN A 57 -2.44 11.13 15.88
C GLN A 57 -2.55 9.63 16.13
N SER A 58 -3.67 9.21 16.72
CA SER A 58 -4.04 7.81 16.89
C SER A 58 -4.37 7.15 15.57
N MET A 59 -4.22 5.84 15.51
CA MET A 59 -4.73 5.00 14.43
C MET A 59 -6.01 4.33 14.89
N ASN A 60 -7.02 4.30 14.03
CA ASN A 60 -8.32 3.71 14.27
C ASN A 60 -8.68 2.79 13.09
N ASP A 61 -9.61 1.87 13.28
CA ASP A 61 -10.19 1.02 12.24
C ASP A 61 -9.17 0.34 11.30
N VAL A 62 -8.13 -0.25 11.89
CA VAL A 62 -7.07 -0.91 11.13
C VAL A 62 -7.59 -2.18 10.45
N ALA A 63 -7.54 -2.20 9.13
CA ALA A 63 -7.78 -3.40 8.34
C ALA A 63 -6.47 -3.97 7.80
N VAL A 64 -6.25 -5.28 7.94
CA VAL A 64 -5.02 -5.96 7.52
C VAL A 64 -5.35 -7.17 6.66
N LEU A 65 -4.63 -7.32 5.54
CA LEU A 65 -4.59 -8.51 4.72
C LEU A 65 -3.17 -9.04 4.69
N THR A 66 -2.98 -10.27 5.13
CA THR A 66 -1.66 -10.92 5.18
C THR A 66 -1.64 -12.17 4.31
N PHE A 67 -0.57 -12.37 3.55
CA PHE A 67 -0.30 -13.64 2.87
C PHE A 67 1.19 -13.90 2.70
N ASP A 68 1.52 -15.18 2.67
CA ASP A 68 2.85 -15.66 2.34
C ASP A 68 2.92 -15.99 0.84
N PHE A 69 4.09 -15.79 0.22
CA PHE A 69 4.31 -16.19 -1.16
C PHE A 69 5.75 -16.66 -1.39
N ILE A 70 5.92 -17.45 -2.45
CA ILE A 70 7.23 -17.94 -2.91
C ILE A 70 7.38 -17.47 -4.35
N PRO A 71 8.22 -16.46 -4.64
CA PRO A 71 8.39 -15.92 -5.97
C PRO A 71 9.12 -16.91 -6.87
N SER A 72 8.69 -16.99 -8.13
CA SER A 72 9.41 -17.72 -9.20
C SER A 72 10.41 -16.83 -9.95
N GLY A 73 10.26 -15.51 -9.86
CA GLY A 73 11.14 -14.49 -10.44
C GLY A 73 11.80 -13.64 -9.36
N GLU A 74 12.49 -12.59 -9.77
CA GLU A 74 13.37 -11.77 -8.93
C GLU A 74 12.80 -10.42 -8.54
N GLU A 75 11.68 -10.00 -9.13
CA GLU A 75 11.00 -8.73 -8.79
C GLU A 75 9.52 -8.97 -8.49
N VAL A 76 8.98 -8.23 -7.52
CA VAL A 76 7.55 -8.19 -7.25
C VAL A 76 7.01 -6.78 -7.27
N SER A 77 5.81 -6.61 -7.83
CA SER A 77 5.03 -5.38 -7.78
C SER A 77 3.53 -5.65 -7.87
N PHE A 78 2.74 -4.62 -7.53
CA PHE A 78 1.26 -4.64 -7.61
C PHE A 78 0.77 -3.31 -8.15
N LYS A 79 -0.48 -3.33 -8.65
CA LYS A 79 -1.21 -2.11 -8.96
C LYS A 79 -2.37 -1.91 -8.00
N TYR A 80 -2.55 -0.67 -7.59
CA TYR A 80 -3.54 -0.28 -6.61
C TYR A 80 -4.02 1.16 -6.82
N SER A 81 -5.12 1.52 -6.16
CA SER A 81 -5.55 2.90 -5.99
C SER A 81 -5.97 3.12 -4.54
N PHE A 82 -5.54 4.22 -3.94
CA PHE A 82 -5.98 4.67 -2.64
C PHE A 82 -7.13 5.65 -2.81
N ALA A 83 -8.13 5.60 -1.93
CA ALA A 83 -9.28 6.49 -1.95
C ALA A 83 -9.72 6.82 -0.52
N SER A 84 -10.37 7.97 -0.35
CA SER A 84 -10.86 8.39 0.97
C SER A 84 -12.03 9.34 0.88
N GLU A 85 -12.89 9.28 1.90
CA GLU A 85 -13.94 10.27 2.17
C GLU A 85 -13.35 11.58 2.75
N GLU A 86 -12.14 11.56 3.31
CA GLU A 86 -11.43 12.74 3.82
C GLU A 86 -11.20 13.82 2.76
N TYR A 87 -11.16 13.46 1.49
CA TYR A 87 -11.08 14.42 0.39
C TYR A 87 -12.38 15.18 0.19
N PRO A 88 -12.37 16.48 -0.09
CA PRO A 88 -11.26 17.42 0.01
C PRO A 88 -11.18 18.09 1.39
N ASN A 89 -12.03 17.73 2.36
CA ASN A 89 -12.28 18.49 3.57
C ASN A 89 -11.06 18.56 4.49
N TYR A 90 -10.36 17.45 4.62
CA TYR A 90 -9.29 17.26 5.59
C TYR A 90 -7.90 17.18 4.99
N VAL A 91 -7.78 17.51 3.69
CA VAL A 91 -6.48 17.61 3.01
C VAL A 91 -5.58 18.59 3.77
N CYS A 92 -4.31 18.18 3.94
CA CYS A 92 -3.29 18.96 4.65
C CYS A 92 -3.57 19.20 6.14
N SER A 93 -4.42 18.38 6.72
CA SER A 93 -4.72 18.38 8.16
C SER A 93 -3.98 17.27 8.91
N SER A 94 -4.28 17.11 10.19
CA SER A 94 -3.80 16.00 11.00
C SER A 94 -4.56 14.69 10.78
N PHE A 95 -5.74 14.74 10.16
CA PHE A 95 -6.50 13.59 9.70
C PHE A 95 -5.88 13.14 8.37
N ASN A 96 -4.94 12.23 8.44
CA ASN A 96 -4.09 11.85 7.31
C ASN A 96 -4.06 10.33 7.18
N ASP A 97 -5.19 9.77 6.79
CA ASP A 97 -5.33 8.32 6.63
C ASP A 97 -4.22 7.76 5.78
N VAL A 98 -3.76 6.60 6.18
CA VAL A 98 -2.55 5.97 5.65
C VAL A 98 -2.76 4.50 5.38
N PHE A 99 -2.11 4.02 4.35
CA PHE A 99 -1.95 2.60 4.12
C PHE A 99 -0.51 2.27 3.76
N GLY A 100 -0.17 0.99 3.81
CA GLY A 100 1.11 0.50 3.35
C GLY A 100 1.04 -0.95 2.91
N PHE A 101 1.96 -1.33 2.05
CA PHE A 101 2.24 -2.70 1.65
C PHE A 101 3.62 -3.06 2.16
N TYR A 102 3.65 -3.88 3.20
CA TYR A 102 4.87 -4.20 3.93
C TYR A 102 5.36 -5.58 3.54
N ILE A 103 6.53 -5.64 2.88
CA ILE A 103 7.20 -6.89 2.57
C ILE A 103 8.19 -7.25 3.67
N SER A 104 8.21 -8.52 4.05
CA SER A 104 9.21 -9.11 4.95
C SER A 104 9.74 -10.42 4.38
N GLY A 105 11.00 -10.74 4.64
CA GLY A 105 11.69 -11.92 4.15
C GLY A 105 12.97 -11.61 3.37
N PRO A 106 13.65 -12.60 2.81
CA PRO A 106 13.24 -14.01 2.83
C PRO A 106 13.24 -14.63 4.23
N TYR A 107 12.46 -15.70 4.38
CA TYR A 107 12.42 -16.50 5.59
C TYR A 107 13.07 -17.88 5.36
N ASP A 108 13.75 -18.39 6.38
CA ASP A 108 14.26 -19.76 6.43
C ASP A 108 13.16 -20.78 6.76
N GLU A 109 13.51 -22.06 6.80
CA GLU A 109 12.61 -23.18 7.12
C GLU A 109 12.01 -23.09 8.54
N ASN A 110 12.67 -22.39 9.46
CA ASN A 110 12.22 -22.19 10.82
C ASN A 110 11.36 -20.92 10.98
N GLY A 111 11.15 -20.16 9.91
CA GLY A 111 10.39 -18.93 9.92
C GLY A 111 11.17 -17.71 10.44
N ALA A 112 12.49 -17.80 10.56
CA ALA A 112 13.35 -16.67 10.86
C ALA A 112 13.78 -15.94 9.57
N LEU A 113 14.11 -14.65 9.67
CA LEU A 113 14.63 -13.90 8.53
C LEU A 113 15.98 -14.49 8.07
N ASP A 114 16.07 -14.81 6.79
CA ASP A 114 17.25 -15.43 6.16
C ASP A 114 18.15 -14.36 5.53
N ALA A 115 19.31 -14.13 6.15
CA ALA A 115 20.30 -13.18 5.66
C ALA A 115 21.37 -13.82 4.75
N SER A 116 21.22 -15.09 4.36
CA SER A 116 22.20 -15.79 3.52
C SER A 116 22.32 -15.24 2.11
N GLU A 117 21.27 -14.61 1.60
CA GLU A 117 21.17 -14.03 0.25
C GLU A 117 21.26 -12.48 0.24
N GLY A 118 21.56 -11.87 1.39
CA GLY A 118 21.66 -10.42 1.55
C GLY A 118 20.86 -9.93 2.77
N VAL A 119 20.63 -8.61 2.85
CA VAL A 119 19.86 -8.02 3.94
C VAL A 119 18.37 -8.30 3.72
N PRO A 120 17.70 -9.05 4.62
CA PRO A 120 16.29 -9.33 4.47
C PRO A 120 15.44 -8.08 4.70
N TYR A 121 14.26 -8.03 4.07
CA TYR A 121 13.27 -7.02 4.37
C TYR A 121 12.61 -7.30 5.73
N MET A 122 12.36 -6.22 6.47
CA MET A 122 11.60 -6.28 7.71
C MET A 122 10.59 -5.14 7.68
N TYR A 123 9.34 -5.47 7.33
CA TYR A 123 8.24 -4.52 7.15
C TYR A 123 8.60 -3.32 6.24
N ARG A 124 9.27 -3.57 5.11
CA ARG A 124 9.55 -2.53 4.14
C ARG A 124 8.26 -2.13 3.43
N ASN A 125 7.86 -0.87 3.57
CA ASN A 125 6.73 -0.34 2.80
C ASN A 125 7.12 -0.17 1.33
N ILE A 126 6.36 -0.81 0.43
CA ILE A 126 6.53 -0.71 -1.02
C ILE A 126 5.41 0.12 -1.69
N ALA A 127 4.39 0.56 -0.92
CA ALA A 127 3.36 1.49 -1.40
C ALA A 127 3.88 2.92 -1.36
N ILE A 128 4.84 3.20 -2.21
CA ILE A 128 5.53 4.50 -2.33
C ILE A 128 5.05 5.19 -3.61
N ILE A 129 4.89 6.50 -3.55
CA ILE A 129 4.52 7.32 -4.72
C ILE A 129 5.63 7.19 -5.77
N PRO A 130 5.30 6.87 -7.04
CA PRO A 130 6.30 6.63 -8.07
C PRO A 130 7.32 7.76 -8.21
N GLY A 131 8.61 7.39 -8.19
CA GLY A 131 9.73 8.33 -8.30
C GLY A 131 10.05 9.11 -7.02
N THR A 132 9.47 8.73 -5.88
CA THR A 132 9.71 9.35 -4.57
C THR A 132 10.07 8.31 -3.51
N THR A 133 10.28 8.78 -2.27
CA THR A 133 10.40 7.93 -1.07
C THR A 133 9.18 8.10 -0.15
N SER A 134 8.15 8.84 -0.59
CA SER A 134 6.99 9.18 0.22
C SER A 134 5.91 8.11 0.11
N PRO A 135 5.29 7.68 1.22
CA PRO A 135 4.12 6.81 1.20
C PRO A 135 2.92 7.55 0.61
N VAL A 136 1.92 6.79 0.18
CA VAL A 136 0.64 7.35 -0.28
C VAL A 136 -0.25 7.59 0.94
N THR A 137 -0.68 8.84 1.13
CA THR A 137 -1.59 9.30 2.17
C THR A 137 -2.46 10.44 1.63
N ILE A 138 -3.46 10.88 2.39
CA ILE A 138 -4.28 12.06 2.05
C ILE A 138 -3.40 13.27 1.76
N ASN A 139 -2.40 13.51 2.62
CA ASN A 139 -1.56 14.72 2.55
C ASN A 139 -0.46 14.63 1.50
N THR A 140 -0.08 13.45 1.06
CA THR A 140 0.98 13.27 0.05
C THR A 140 0.44 13.22 -1.38
N VAL A 141 -0.86 12.90 -1.58
CA VAL A 141 -1.51 12.90 -2.89
C VAL A 141 -2.84 13.64 -2.80
N ASN A 142 -2.85 14.90 -3.21
CA ASN A 142 -4.01 15.79 -3.19
C ASN A 142 -3.89 16.91 -4.24
N ASN A 143 -4.89 17.77 -4.34
CA ASN A 143 -4.88 18.94 -5.25
C ASN A 143 -4.78 20.28 -4.50
N GLY A 144 -4.50 20.26 -3.21
CA GLY A 144 -4.36 21.47 -2.40
C GLY A 144 -5.66 22.18 -2.04
N VAL A 145 -6.80 21.65 -2.49
CA VAL A 145 -8.11 22.21 -2.14
C VAL A 145 -8.56 21.61 -0.83
N SER A 146 -8.51 22.37 0.24
CA SER A 146 -9.04 21.97 1.55
C SER A 146 -10.30 22.77 1.86
N ALA A 147 -11.44 22.09 1.92
CA ALA A 147 -12.69 22.71 2.32
C ALA A 147 -12.68 23.10 3.83
N GLY A 148 -11.84 22.46 4.64
CA GLY A 148 -11.59 22.80 6.04
C GLY A 148 -10.66 23.98 6.25
N GLY A 149 -10.15 24.61 5.17
CA GLY A 149 -9.31 25.83 5.24
C GLY A 149 -7.85 25.58 5.60
N ALA A 150 -7.37 24.34 5.58
CA ALA A 150 -5.94 24.06 5.75
C ALA A 150 -5.13 24.65 4.59
N SER A 151 -3.93 25.09 4.89
CA SER A 151 -3.01 25.70 3.93
C SER A 151 -1.66 24.98 3.95
N ASN A 152 -0.80 25.29 2.97
CA ASN A 152 0.54 24.72 2.83
C ASN A 152 0.55 23.23 2.46
N CYS A 153 -0.36 22.83 1.60
CA CYS A 153 -0.37 21.49 1.03
C CYS A 153 0.86 21.24 0.16
N ASP A 154 1.42 20.03 0.24
CA ASP A 154 2.37 19.57 -0.76
C ASP A 154 1.63 19.18 -2.05
N LEU A 155 1.90 19.89 -3.12
CA LEU A 155 1.28 19.70 -4.44
C LEU A 155 2.14 18.90 -5.41
N THR A 156 3.27 18.39 -4.97
CA THR A 156 4.25 17.69 -5.82
C THR A 156 3.63 16.50 -6.56
N ASN A 157 2.63 15.84 -5.96
CA ASN A 157 2.03 14.60 -6.46
C ASN A 157 0.58 14.77 -6.95
N THR A 158 0.15 16.01 -7.23
CA THR A 158 -1.24 16.31 -7.69
C THR A 158 -1.62 15.56 -8.96
N GLN A 159 -0.68 15.21 -9.82
CA GLN A 159 -0.92 14.43 -11.04
C GLN A 159 -1.54 13.06 -10.77
N TYR A 160 -1.34 12.51 -9.59
CA TYR A 160 -1.90 11.22 -9.18
C TYR A 160 -3.29 11.35 -8.55
N PHE A 161 -3.73 12.54 -8.17
CA PHE A 161 -5.03 12.77 -7.53
C PHE A 161 -6.18 12.86 -8.53
N ARG A 162 -7.35 12.31 -8.16
CA ARG A 162 -8.61 12.44 -8.88
C ARG A 162 -9.75 12.73 -7.91
N MET A 163 -10.52 13.78 -8.18
CA MET A 163 -11.77 14.03 -7.48
C MET A 163 -12.86 13.08 -8.00
N ASN A 164 -13.67 12.53 -7.13
CA ASN A 164 -14.80 11.68 -7.51
C ASN A 164 -16.05 12.51 -7.88
N ALA A 165 -15.93 13.35 -8.89
CA ALA A 165 -17.00 14.26 -9.32
C ALA A 165 -18.26 13.54 -9.85
N ASN A 166 -18.17 12.27 -10.21
CA ASN A 166 -19.25 11.50 -10.82
C ASN A 166 -19.88 10.46 -9.87
N ASN A 167 -19.52 10.48 -8.58
CA ASN A 167 -20.02 9.53 -7.58
C ASN A 167 -19.87 8.05 -7.99
N ASN A 168 -18.71 7.71 -8.54
CA ASN A 168 -18.41 6.36 -9.05
C ASN A 168 -18.21 5.33 -7.93
N CYS A 169 -17.78 5.80 -6.78
CA CYS A 169 -17.70 5.05 -5.52
C CYS A 169 -18.14 5.97 -4.38
N LYS A 170 -18.19 5.47 -3.16
CA LYS A 170 -18.56 6.29 -1.99
C LYS A 170 -17.45 7.25 -1.54
N MET A 171 -16.22 7.04 -1.97
CA MET A 171 -15.08 7.89 -1.63
C MET A 171 -15.13 9.21 -2.38
N ASN A 172 -14.72 10.31 -1.74
CA ASN A 172 -14.75 11.66 -2.32
C ASN A 172 -13.63 11.91 -3.33
N GLY A 173 -12.50 11.28 -3.11
CA GLY A 173 -11.35 11.36 -3.99
C GLY A 173 -10.54 10.08 -3.96
N TYR A 174 -9.70 9.90 -4.97
CA TYR A 174 -8.87 8.70 -5.12
C TYR A 174 -7.61 9.01 -5.93
N THR A 175 -6.62 8.11 -5.84
CA THR A 175 -5.45 8.19 -6.71
C THR A 175 -5.73 7.55 -8.07
N THR A 176 -5.01 7.97 -9.11
CA THR A 176 -4.88 7.14 -10.32
C THR A 176 -4.41 5.74 -9.92
N GLU A 177 -4.55 4.76 -10.80
CA GLU A 177 -3.88 3.47 -10.59
C GLU A 177 -2.37 3.71 -10.46
N LEU A 178 -1.81 3.30 -9.33
CA LEU A 178 -0.40 3.36 -9.00
C LEU A 178 0.18 1.94 -9.04
N GLU A 179 1.47 1.83 -9.33
CA GLU A 179 2.23 0.59 -9.14
C GLU A 179 3.11 0.75 -7.90
N THR A 180 3.20 -0.28 -7.07
CA THR A 180 4.13 -0.28 -5.93
C THR A 180 5.57 -0.12 -6.42
N GLU A 181 6.46 0.25 -5.52
CA GLU A 181 7.89 0.07 -5.79
C GLU A 181 8.16 -1.37 -6.19
N ARG A 182 8.95 -1.58 -7.24
CA ARG A 182 9.45 -2.89 -7.61
C ARG A 182 10.57 -3.26 -6.66
N VAL A 183 10.45 -4.39 -6.00
CA VAL A 183 11.45 -4.85 -5.05
C VAL A 183 12.04 -6.17 -5.49
N TYR A 184 13.35 -6.29 -5.30
CA TYR A 184 14.07 -7.52 -5.57
C TYR A 184 13.69 -8.58 -4.54
N VAL A 185 13.44 -9.79 -5.01
CA VAL A 185 13.17 -10.98 -4.19
C VAL A 185 14.02 -12.14 -4.68
N VAL A 186 14.43 -13.00 -3.77
CA VAL A 186 15.17 -14.21 -4.11
C VAL A 186 14.18 -15.29 -4.53
N PRO A 187 14.26 -15.82 -5.77
CA PRO A 187 13.39 -16.89 -6.21
C PRO A 187 13.43 -18.11 -5.29
N CYS A 188 12.29 -18.77 -5.14
CA CYS A 188 12.12 -19.98 -4.32
C CYS A 188 12.35 -19.76 -2.81
N LYS A 189 12.41 -18.52 -2.35
CA LYS A 189 12.42 -18.20 -0.92
C LYS A 189 11.04 -17.70 -0.49
N LYS A 190 10.69 -17.97 0.76
CA LYS A 190 9.42 -17.53 1.33
C LYS A 190 9.46 -16.06 1.74
N TYR A 191 8.45 -15.30 1.37
CA TYR A 191 8.21 -13.93 1.80
C TYR A 191 6.81 -13.79 2.38
N LYS A 192 6.61 -12.76 3.20
CA LYS A 192 5.32 -12.33 3.68
C LYS A 192 5.02 -10.94 3.14
N LEU A 193 3.78 -10.72 2.71
CA LEU A 193 3.24 -9.41 2.38
C LEU A 193 2.06 -9.11 3.30
N GLU A 194 2.10 -7.94 3.92
CA GLU A 194 1.08 -7.44 4.82
C GLU A 194 0.60 -6.08 4.34
N LEU A 195 -0.67 -6.02 3.96
CA LEU A 195 -1.34 -4.80 3.51
C LEU A 195 -2.13 -4.27 4.69
N ALA A 196 -1.90 -3.04 5.08
CA ALA A 196 -2.62 -2.43 6.19
C ALA A 196 -3.10 -1.02 5.81
N ILE A 197 -4.32 -0.69 6.20
CA ILE A 197 -4.94 0.62 6.07
C ILE A 197 -5.55 1.02 7.40
N CYS A 198 -5.53 2.31 7.75
CA CYS A 198 -6.17 2.82 8.96
C CYS A 198 -6.63 4.27 8.79
N ASP A 199 -7.65 4.62 9.57
CA ASP A 199 -8.04 6.01 9.82
C ASP A 199 -7.11 6.63 10.85
N VAL A 200 -6.88 7.94 10.72
CA VAL A 200 -5.91 8.69 11.52
C VAL A 200 -6.56 9.91 12.19
N GLY A 201 -6.56 9.90 13.50
CA GLY A 201 -7.10 10.99 14.32
C GLY A 201 -8.46 10.65 14.91
N ASP A 202 -9.40 10.24 14.11
CA ASP A 202 -10.70 9.70 14.54
C ASP A 202 -11.11 8.48 13.70
N GLU A 203 -12.34 8.07 13.79
CA GLU A 203 -12.94 6.90 13.14
C GLU A 203 -14.02 7.29 12.11
N THR A 204 -14.01 8.56 11.71
CA THR A 204 -14.99 9.14 10.79
C THR A 204 -14.37 9.30 9.42
N HIS A 205 -15.13 9.13 8.35
CA HIS A 205 -14.67 9.25 6.97
C HIS A 205 -13.74 8.11 6.52
N SER A 206 -14.33 7.00 6.15
CA SER A 206 -13.63 5.80 5.71
C SER A 206 -12.63 6.05 4.58
N SER A 207 -11.53 5.32 4.65
CA SER A 207 -10.54 5.21 3.59
C SER A 207 -10.51 3.81 3.00
N ALA A 208 -10.10 3.69 1.74
CA ALA A 208 -10.07 2.43 1.01
C ALA A 208 -8.80 2.27 0.17
N VAL A 209 -8.36 1.02 0.02
CA VAL A 209 -7.37 0.65 -0.99
C VAL A 209 -7.96 -0.42 -1.91
N TYR A 210 -7.91 -0.15 -3.21
CA TYR A 210 -8.36 -1.04 -4.27
C TYR A 210 -7.15 -1.72 -4.89
N LEU A 211 -7.08 -3.04 -4.77
CA LEU A 211 -6.03 -3.87 -5.35
C LEU A 211 -6.50 -4.34 -6.72
N ALA A 212 -5.80 -3.98 -7.78
CA ALA A 212 -6.19 -4.35 -9.13
C ALA A 212 -6.02 -5.87 -9.34
N ALA A 213 -7.06 -6.52 -9.87
CA ALA A 213 -7.01 -7.94 -10.21
C ALA A 213 -5.89 -8.22 -11.21
N ASN A 214 -5.25 -9.38 -11.08
CA ASN A 214 -4.16 -9.85 -11.95
C ASN A 214 -2.97 -8.88 -12.03
N SER A 215 -2.78 -8.02 -11.05
CA SER A 215 -1.71 -7.04 -11.01
C SER A 215 -0.49 -7.46 -10.20
N PHE A 216 -0.64 -8.50 -9.36
CA PHE A 216 0.51 -9.10 -8.69
C PHE A 216 1.45 -9.70 -9.72
N ARG A 217 2.60 -9.10 -9.89
CA ARG A 217 3.61 -9.50 -10.85
C ARG A 217 4.81 -10.08 -10.13
N ILE A 218 5.34 -11.14 -10.71
CA ILE A 218 6.61 -11.74 -10.35
C ILE A 218 7.38 -11.80 -11.67
N ASP A 219 8.24 -10.82 -11.89
CA ASP A 219 8.98 -10.69 -13.14
C ASP A 219 10.43 -11.20 -12.97
N GLU A 220 11.03 -11.70 -14.05
CA GLU A 220 12.46 -11.90 -14.09
C GLU A 220 13.15 -10.52 -14.08
N PHE A 221 14.26 -10.41 -13.35
CA PHE A 221 15.03 -9.16 -13.29
C PHE A 221 15.53 -8.83 -14.70
N ALA A 222 14.83 -7.96 -15.40
CA ALA A 222 15.21 -7.55 -16.73
C ALA A 222 16.55 -6.79 -16.65
N LEU A 223 17.45 -7.07 -17.56
CA LEU A 223 18.75 -6.38 -17.75
C LEU A 223 18.63 -4.86 -18.00
N SER A 224 17.47 -4.27 -17.75
CA SER A 224 17.20 -2.84 -17.80
C SER A 224 17.85 -2.03 -16.67
N HIS A 225 18.44 -2.70 -15.66
CA HIS A 225 19.24 -2.08 -14.62
C HIS A 225 20.68 -2.57 -14.70
N PRO A 226 21.49 -2.08 -15.67
CA PRO A 226 22.86 -2.56 -15.90
C PRO A 226 23.80 -2.32 -14.72
N GLU A 227 23.40 -1.51 -13.76
CA GLU A 227 24.18 -1.20 -12.55
C GLU A 227 24.08 -2.29 -11.48
N ALA A 228 22.93 -2.97 -11.39
CA ALA A 228 22.71 -4.06 -10.44
C ALA A 228 23.35 -5.37 -10.92
N ALA A 229 23.54 -5.53 -12.23
CA ALA A 229 24.14 -6.74 -12.83
C ALA A 229 25.66 -6.90 -12.57
N ARG A 230 26.33 -5.90 -12.02
CA ARG A 230 27.80 -5.95 -11.78
C ARG A 230 28.22 -6.79 -10.57
N GLY A 231 27.29 -7.35 -9.82
CA GLY A 231 27.56 -8.15 -8.62
C GLY A 231 27.17 -9.64 -8.71
N VAL A 232 26.59 -10.09 -9.81
CA VAL A 232 26.03 -11.45 -9.93
C VAL A 232 26.72 -12.21 -11.06
N GLU A 233 27.93 -12.68 -10.85
CA GLU A 233 28.58 -13.66 -11.72
C GLU A 233 28.11 -15.08 -11.37
N ASN A 234 26.87 -15.43 -11.71
CA ASN A 234 26.47 -16.84 -11.75
C ASN A 234 25.49 -17.09 -12.91
N PRO A 235 25.97 -17.49 -14.10
CA PRO A 235 25.14 -17.74 -15.26
C PRO A 235 24.20 -18.95 -15.11
N ASN A 236 24.30 -19.74 -14.03
CA ASN A 236 23.45 -20.89 -13.76
C ASN A 236 22.22 -20.57 -12.89
N ARG A 237 22.02 -19.30 -12.51
CA ARG A 237 20.92 -18.86 -11.65
C ARG A 237 19.55 -18.84 -12.37
N PHE A 238 19.53 -18.81 -13.69
CA PHE A 238 18.34 -18.48 -14.50
C PHE A 238 17.50 -19.67 -14.96
N THR A 239 17.76 -20.91 -14.52
CA THR A 239 17.08 -22.08 -15.10
C THR A 239 16.45 -23.06 -14.11
N LYS A 240 16.42 -22.78 -12.83
CA LYS A 240 15.72 -23.63 -11.86
C LYS A 240 14.42 -23.00 -11.45
N GLY A 241 13.32 -23.43 -12.09
CA GLY A 241 12.00 -23.31 -11.45
C GLY A 241 12.07 -23.89 -10.04
N CYS A 242 11.31 -23.32 -9.11
CA CYS A 242 11.24 -23.86 -7.75
C CYS A 242 10.89 -25.33 -7.80
N SER A 243 11.83 -26.22 -7.47
CA SER A 243 11.53 -27.64 -7.34
C SER A 243 10.53 -27.76 -6.19
N HIS A 244 9.42 -28.49 -6.43
CA HIS A 244 8.36 -28.74 -5.46
C HIS A 244 8.93 -28.93 -4.06
N TYR A 245 8.61 -27.99 -3.16
CA TYR A 245 8.58 -28.29 -1.74
C TYR A 245 7.19 -28.84 -1.49
N ASP A 246 7.12 -30.11 -1.05
CA ASP A 246 5.92 -30.70 -0.50
C ASP A 246 5.42 -29.79 0.64
N LEU A 247 4.17 -29.32 0.50
CA LEU A 247 3.44 -28.58 1.51
C LEU A 247 2.98 -29.50 2.62
#